data_21a84e6cb639e26e5f01e5d6e10f7491
#
_entry.id   21a84e6cb639e26e5f01e5d6e10f7491
#
_cell.length_a   1.000
_cell.length_b   1.000
_cell.length_c   1.000
_cell.angle_alpha   90.00
_cell.angle_beta   90.00
_cell.angle_gamma   90.00
#
_symmetry.space_group_name_H-M   'P 1'
#
loop_
_entity.id
_entity.type
_entity.pdbx_description
1 polymer ?
#
loop_
_entity_poly.entity_id
_entity_poly.type
_entity_poly.pdbx_seq_one_letter_code
_entity_poly.pdbx_strand_id
1 'polypeptide(L)'
;VSGLSNGGDVSLSVQQTGTTLTVKGDYTGEKGTINMAAIQNGSGAGIADRLIIDGGKASGSTLLDVDGSGLGAPTIGDGIEVVTALNGATTTAQTSRDAFHLAADRMAAGAFEYQLHAGNAQGQGENWYLRSEYRPETMLYSGLASVVRQGDISLLGNMHQRMGDEVKPGIDEDNRAWARMIGYSGKTKLDDAAGTQTSSHTMGIQVGVDMYANESWKAGMYTSILDIDSNVKGTKTGSDGKGGNIDDNAFYVGGYATWFSGDGMYVDNVLQYGNHKSRLAATGNNGSYTVRGNTLTASTEVGK
;
A
#
# COMPACT_ATOMS: atom_id res chain seq x y z
N VAL A 1 17.93 -28.68 28.24
CA VAL A 1 18.38 -28.20 29.58
C VAL A 1 17.27 -28.35 30.59
N SER A 2 17.61 -28.45 31.89
CA SER A 2 16.63 -28.54 33.00
C SER A 2 16.51 -27.18 33.67
N GLY A 3 15.42 -26.46 33.37
CA GLY A 3 15.26 -25.08 33.75
C GLY A 3 16.26 -24.15 33.05
N LEU A 4 15.86 -22.91 32.76
CA LEU A 4 16.72 -21.92 32.14
C LEU A 4 16.35 -20.53 32.63
N SER A 5 17.35 -19.79 33.17
CA SER A 5 17.26 -18.36 33.35
C SER A 5 18.10 -17.68 32.27
N ASN A 6 17.48 -16.85 31.46
CA ASN A 6 18.12 -16.19 30.32
C ASN A 6 18.25 -14.69 30.54
N GLY A 7 19.45 -14.24 30.98
CA GLY A 7 19.85 -12.84 31.12
C GLY A 7 20.89 -12.40 30.06
N GLY A 8 21.17 -13.22 29.07
CA GLY A 8 22.17 -12.97 28.02
C GLY A 8 21.63 -13.30 26.64
N ASP A 9 22.55 -13.55 25.72
CA ASP A 9 22.23 -13.88 24.33
C ASP A 9 22.33 -15.39 24.10
N VAL A 10 21.22 -15.98 23.62
CA VAL A 10 21.15 -17.38 23.19
C VAL A 10 20.92 -17.39 21.68
N SER A 11 21.82 -18.02 20.91
CA SER A 11 21.69 -18.12 19.46
C SER A 11 21.28 -19.53 19.05
N LEU A 12 20.18 -19.65 18.32
CA LEU A 12 19.70 -20.90 17.73
C LEU A 12 20.16 -21.05 16.29
N SER A 13 20.23 -19.96 15.54
CA SER A 13 20.60 -19.91 14.13
C SER A 13 22.10 -19.98 13.90
N VAL A 14 22.71 -21.13 14.17
CA VAL A 14 24.16 -21.27 13.97
C VAL A 14 24.50 -21.84 12.57
N GLN A 15 23.65 -22.65 11.98
CA GLN A 15 23.94 -23.29 10.68
C GLN A 15 22.71 -23.55 9.78
N GLN A 16 21.52 -23.70 10.33
CA GLN A 16 20.32 -24.06 9.58
C GLN A 16 19.07 -23.63 10.34
N THR A 17 18.08 -23.06 9.65
CA THR A 17 16.77 -22.78 10.21
C THR A 17 16.01 -24.06 10.58
N GLY A 18 15.29 -24.05 11.70
CA GLY A 18 14.56 -25.18 12.24
C GLY A 18 15.24 -25.81 13.45
N THR A 19 16.27 -25.17 13.98
CA THR A 19 16.94 -25.55 15.23
C THR A 19 15.99 -25.39 16.43
N THR A 20 16.10 -26.26 17.43
CA THR A 20 15.26 -26.21 18.62
C THR A 20 16.08 -26.18 19.90
N LEU A 21 15.69 -25.29 20.82
CA LEU A 21 16.16 -25.30 22.22
C LEU A 21 15.03 -25.81 23.10
N THR A 22 15.22 -26.98 23.75
CA THR A 22 14.25 -27.54 24.68
C THR A 22 14.66 -27.26 26.12
N VAL A 23 13.78 -26.61 26.86
CA VAL A 23 13.88 -26.37 28.31
C VAL A 23 12.86 -27.30 29.00
N LYS A 24 13.37 -28.21 29.82
CA LYS A 24 12.52 -29.09 30.65
C LYS A 24 12.31 -28.42 32.00
N GLY A 25 11.04 -28.04 32.27
CA GLY A 25 10.67 -27.25 33.45
C GLY A 25 10.62 -25.75 33.17
N ASP A 26 10.88 -24.95 34.21
CA ASP A 26 10.65 -23.51 34.13
C ASP A 26 11.68 -22.76 33.28
N TYR A 27 11.19 -21.77 32.55
CA TYR A 27 11.97 -20.79 31.82
C TYR A 27 11.74 -19.39 32.40
N THR A 28 12.81 -18.67 32.72
CA THR A 28 12.73 -17.29 33.19
C THR A 28 13.55 -16.36 32.31
N GLY A 29 12.88 -15.44 31.65
CA GLY A 29 13.51 -14.37 30.87
C GLY A 29 13.95 -13.23 31.80
N GLU A 30 15.23 -12.97 31.89
CA GLU A 30 15.82 -11.85 32.66
C GLU A 30 16.28 -10.74 31.71
N LYS A 31 15.40 -10.35 30.74
CA LYS A 31 15.70 -9.41 29.66
C LYS A 31 16.76 -9.91 28.68
N GLY A 32 16.95 -11.22 28.60
CA GLY A 32 17.86 -11.82 27.63
C GLY A 32 17.25 -11.88 26.23
N THR A 33 18.10 -12.19 25.26
CA THR A 33 17.75 -12.32 23.84
C THR A 33 17.83 -13.79 23.43
N ILE A 34 16.93 -14.22 22.54
CA ILE A 34 17.05 -15.45 21.77
C ILE A 34 17.11 -15.05 20.30
N ASN A 35 18.29 -15.27 19.70
CA ASN A 35 18.49 -15.07 18.26
C ASN A 35 18.03 -16.31 17.52
N MET A 36 17.10 -16.14 16.57
CA MET A 36 16.50 -17.21 15.79
C MET A 36 16.28 -16.77 14.32
N ALA A 37 16.13 -17.71 13.42
CA ALA A 37 15.79 -17.44 12.04
C ALA A 37 14.41 -17.99 11.69
N ALA A 38 13.74 -17.33 10.76
CA ALA A 38 12.50 -17.79 10.16
C ALA A 38 12.56 -17.65 8.64
N ILE A 39 12.08 -18.67 7.94
CA ILE A 39 11.96 -18.69 6.48
C ILE A 39 10.58 -19.13 6.05
N GLN A 40 10.16 -18.68 4.89
CA GLN A 40 8.89 -19.08 4.29
C GLN A 40 9.10 -19.62 2.88
N ASN A 41 8.27 -20.58 2.49
CA ASN A 41 8.14 -20.95 1.09
C ASN A 41 7.04 -20.10 0.41
N GLY A 42 6.95 -20.15 -0.91
CA GLY A 42 5.97 -19.37 -1.69
C GLY A 42 4.50 -19.70 -1.40
N SER A 43 4.20 -20.79 -0.66
CA SER A 43 2.83 -21.14 -0.25
C SER A 43 2.42 -20.52 1.10
N GLY A 44 3.32 -19.78 1.76
CA GLY A 44 3.09 -19.16 3.08
C GLY A 44 3.37 -20.09 4.27
N ALA A 45 3.71 -21.37 4.02
CA ALA A 45 4.21 -22.23 5.07
C ALA A 45 5.60 -21.79 5.48
N GLY A 46 5.86 -21.70 6.78
CA GLY A 46 7.14 -21.26 7.31
C GLY A 46 7.76 -22.27 8.26
N ILE A 47 9.07 -22.17 8.36
CA ILE A 47 9.88 -22.88 9.34
C ILE A 47 10.67 -21.83 10.11
N ALA A 48 10.71 -21.97 11.44
CA ALA A 48 11.55 -21.14 12.28
C ALA A 48 12.34 -21.98 13.28
N ASP A 49 13.40 -21.39 13.79
CA ASP A 49 14.00 -21.90 15.02
C ASP A 49 12.98 -21.76 16.16
N ARG A 50 13.01 -22.67 17.13
CA ARG A 50 11.98 -22.73 18.16
C ARG A 50 12.55 -22.90 19.56
N LEU A 51 11.98 -22.14 20.49
CA LEU A 51 12.10 -22.41 21.90
C LEU A 51 10.97 -23.39 22.31
N ILE A 52 11.32 -24.52 22.90
CA ILE A 52 10.37 -25.50 23.40
C ILE A 52 10.42 -25.50 24.93
N ILE A 53 9.29 -25.21 25.58
CA ILE A 53 9.09 -25.34 27.02
C ILE A 53 8.38 -26.65 27.26
N ASP A 54 9.06 -27.60 27.88
CA ASP A 54 8.57 -28.96 28.12
C ASP A 54 8.24 -29.13 29.61
N GLY A 55 6.98 -28.91 29.97
CA GLY A 55 6.51 -28.78 31.35
C GLY A 55 6.96 -27.44 31.96
N GLY A 56 6.42 -27.09 33.11
CA GLY A 56 6.79 -25.87 33.81
C GLY A 56 6.17 -24.59 33.22
N LYS A 57 6.76 -23.45 33.54
CA LYS A 57 6.22 -22.13 33.25
C LYS A 57 7.27 -21.21 32.60
N ALA A 58 6.90 -20.51 31.53
CA ALA A 58 7.66 -19.38 31.05
C ALA A 58 7.25 -18.09 31.79
N SER A 59 8.23 -17.31 32.22
CA SER A 59 8.03 -16.06 32.95
C SER A 59 9.09 -15.03 32.62
N GLY A 60 8.90 -13.80 33.09
CA GLY A 60 9.84 -12.70 32.87
C GLY A 60 9.67 -12.07 31.49
N SER A 61 10.76 -11.62 30.88
CA SER A 61 10.76 -10.94 29.58
C SER A 61 11.95 -11.38 28.74
N THR A 62 11.69 -11.85 27.51
CA THR A 62 12.70 -12.31 26.56
C THR A 62 12.46 -11.66 25.20
N LEU A 63 13.51 -11.06 24.67
CA LEU A 63 13.52 -10.59 23.29
C LEU A 63 13.73 -11.78 22.33
N LEU A 64 12.81 -11.98 21.41
CA LEU A 64 13.00 -12.84 20.25
C LEU A 64 13.53 -11.97 19.11
N ASP A 65 14.82 -12.08 18.83
CA ASP A 65 15.48 -11.43 17.69
C ASP A 65 15.45 -12.38 16.51
N VAL A 66 14.51 -12.12 15.60
CA VAL A 66 14.22 -13.02 14.48
C VAL A 66 14.85 -12.47 13.20
N ASP A 67 15.81 -13.20 12.62
CA ASP A 67 16.22 -12.97 11.24
C ASP A 67 15.10 -13.37 10.28
N GLY A 68 14.41 -12.36 9.77
CA GLY A 68 13.31 -12.50 8.82
C GLY A 68 13.74 -12.39 7.35
N SER A 69 15.02 -12.51 7.03
CA SER A 69 15.52 -12.36 5.64
C SER A 69 14.91 -13.37 4.66
N GLY A 70 14.45 -14.50 5.15
CA GLY A 70 13.74 -15.53 4.38
C GLY A 70 12.20 -15.40 4.39
N LEU A 71 11.65 -14.33 4.98
CA LEU A 71 10.21 -14.04 5.02
C LEU A 71 9.81 -13.12 3.87
N GLY A 72 8.50 -12.97 3.64
CA GLY A 72 7.99 -12.05 2.60
C GLY A 72 6.72 -12.54 1.91
N ALA A 73 6.04 -13.51 2.51
CA ALA A 73 4.77 -14.04 2.02
C ALA A 73 3.69 -13.98 3.13
N PRO A 74 2.38 -14.04 2.79
CA PRO A 74 1.34 -14.14 3.80
C PRO A 74 1.48 -15.46 4.58
N THR A 75 1.34 -15.41 5.90
CA THR A 75 1.29 -16.62 6.73
C THR A 75 -0.06 -17.32 6.58
N ILE A 76 -0.04 -18.65 6.73
CA ILE A 76 -1.24 -19.48 6.68
C ILE A 76 -1.53 -20.09 8.06
N GLY A 77 -2.78 -20.44 8.31
CA GLY A 77 -3.22 -21.09 9.56
C GLY A 77 -2.89 -20.25 10.80
N ASP A 78 -2.20 -20.86 11.76
CA ASP A 78 -1.84 -20.21 13.02
C ASP A 78 -0.62 -19.27 12.89
N GLY A 79 0.09 -19.32 11.77
CA GLY A 79 1.33 -18.60 11.54
C GLY A 79 2.58 -19.48 11.62
N ILE A 80 3.75 -18.85 11.77
CA ILE A 80 5.04 -19.54 11.92
C ILE A 80 5.34 -19.69 13.40
N GLU A 81 5.37 -20.90 13.89
CA GLU A 81 5.58 -21.21 15.29
C GLU A 81 7.02 -20.96 15.71
N VAL A 82 7.21 -20.15 16.77
CA VAL A 82 8.54 -19.78 17.32
C VAL A 82 8.72 -20.21 18.79
N VAL A 83 7.60 -20.36 19.54
CA VAL A 83 7.64 -20.94 20.90
C VAL A 83 6.60 -22.04 20.97
N THR A 84 7.02 -23.22 21.43
CA THR A 84 6.16 -24.39 21.62
C THR A 84 6.04 -24.73 23.09
N ALA A 85 4.83 -24.92 23.58
CA ALA A 85 4.53 -25.41 24.91
C ALA A 85 4.13 -26.91 24.85
N LEU A 86 4.84 -27.75 25.60
CA LEU A 86 4.59 -29.18 25.68
C LEU A 86 4.29 -29.64 27.13
N ASN A 87 3.65 -30.78 27.26
CA ASN A 87 3.41 -31.46 28.54
C ASN A 87 2.83 -30.55 29.65
N GLY A 88 1.85 -29.70 29.29
CA GLY A 88 1.18 -28.79 30.22
C GLY A 88 1.98 -27.54 30.55
N ALA A 89 3.00 -27.22 29.78
CA ALA A 89 3.73 -25.97 29.93
C ALA A 89 2.81 -24.76 29.70
N THR A 90 3.06 -23.69 30.46
CA THR A 90 2.31 -22.44 30.36
C THR A 90 3.25 -21.31 29.95
N THR A 91 2.95 -20.66 28.83
CA THR A 91 3.78 -19.58 28.26
C THR A 91 3.00 -18.31 28.02
N THR A 92 1.68 -18.42 27.87
CA THR A 92 0.77 -17.31 27.63
C THR A 92 -0.19 -17.08 28.80
N ALA A 93 -0.34 -18.08 29.67
CA ALA A 93 -1.34 -18.10 30.69
C ALA A 93 -1.17 -16.95 31.68
N GLN A 94 -2.02 -15.95 31.50
CA GLN A 94 -2.52 -15.00 32.48
C GLN A 94 -1.49 -14.23 33.34
N THR A 95 -0.24 -14.65 33.41
CA THR A 95 0.77 -14.04 34.27
C THR A 95 1.95 -13.47 33.51
N SER A 96 2.08 -13.73 32.22
CA SER A 96 3.17 -13.19 31.41
C SER A 96 2.85 -13.17 29.92
N ARG A 97 1.81 -12.41 29.55
CA ARG A 97 1.60 -12.03 28.14
C ARG A 97 2.82 -11.41 27.50
N ASP A 98 3.74 -10.95 28.32
CA ASP A 98 4.98 -10.25 27.96
C ASP A 98 6.21 -11.14 28.09
N ALA A 99 6.07 -12.47 28.28
CA ALA A 99 7.20 -13.38 28.38
C ALA A 99 8.10 -13.33 27.15
N PHE A 100 7.50 -13.09 25.99
CA PHE A 100 8.19 -12.98 24.71
C PHE A 100 7.73 -11.76 23.94
N HIS A 101 8.68 -11.05 23.33
CA HIS A 101 8.42 -9.88 22.48
C HIS A 101 9.45 -9.78 21.36
N LEU A 102 9.12 -9.09 20.28
CA LEU A 102 10.07 -8.74 19.23
C LEU A 102 10.79 -7.43 19.56
N ALA A 103 11.91 -7.14 18.90
CA ALA A 103 12.67 -5.88 19.05
C ALA A 103 11.85 -4.65 18.68
N ALA A 104 10.92 -4.81 17.75
CA ALA A 104 9.88 -3.84 17.43
C ALA A 104 8.55 -4.59 17.38
N ASP A 105 7.44 -3.90 17.65
CA ASP A 105 6.11 -4.51 17.62
C ASP A 105 5.82 -5.22 16.27
N ARG A 106 6.53 -4.81 15.23
CA ARG A 106 6.36 -5.31 13.86
C ARG A 106 7.72 -5.47 13.18
N MET A 107 7.90 -6.57 12.50
CA MET A 107 9.07 -6.86 11.68
C MET A 107 8.69 -6.80 10.20
N ALA A 108 9.26 -5.86 9.45
CA ALA A 108 8.97 -5.68 8.03
C ALA A 108 9.76 -6.66 7.17
N ALA A 109 9.08 -7.37 6.26
CA ALA A 109 9.70 -8.19 5.24
C ALA A 109 8.90 -8.10 3.92
N GLY A 110 9.47 -7.45 2.91
CA GLY A 110 8.82 -7.22 1.63
C GLY A 110 7.53 -6.40 1.76
N ALA A 111 6.44 -6.92 1.21
CA ALA A 111 5.11 -6.32 1.27
C ALA A 111 4.38 -6.55 2.60
N PHE A 112 4.99 -7.29 3.53
CA PHE A 112 4.36 -7.73 4.77
C PHE A 112 5.09 -7.20 5.99
N GLU A 113 4.37 -7.14 7.09
CA GLU A 113 4.90 -6.98 8.44
C GLU A 113 4.46 -8.18 9.27
N TYR A 114 5.35 -8.66 10.12
CA TYR A 114 5.13 -9.81 11.00
C TYR A 114 5.05 -9.34 12.43
N GLN A 115 4.08 -9.88 13.16
CA GLN A 115 3.85 -9.63 14.58
C GLN A 115 3.90 -10.94 15.35
N LEU A 116 4.33 -10.87 16.60
CA LEU A 116 4.33 -12.01 17.50
C LEU A 116 2.96 -12.11 18.21
N HIS A 117 2.35 -13.27 18.12
CA HIS A 117 1.05 -13.55 18.73
C HIS A 117 1.11 -14.76 19.65
N ALA A 118 0.56 -14.59 20.84
CA ALA A 118 0.30 -15.69 21.77
C ALA A 118 -0.97 -16.44 21.38
N GLY A 119 -0.90 -17.76 21.39
CA GLY A 119 -2.01 -18.65 21.02
C GLY A 119 -2.21 -18.81 19.50
N ASN A 120 -3.04 -19.78 19.12
CA ASN A 120 -3.42 -20.05 17.74
C ASN A 120 -4.24 -18.90 17.10
N ALA A 121 -4.72 -19.07 15.87
CA ALA A 121 -5.49 -18.05 15.16
C ALA A 121 -6.78 -17.63 15.91
N GLN A 122 -7.30 -18.46 16.79
CA GLN A 122 -8.44 -18.20 17.68
C GLN A 122 -8.02 -17.60 19.05
N GLY A 123 -6.71 -17.37 19.27
CA GLY A 123 -6.17 -16.87 20.52
C GLY A 123 -6.11 -17.91 21.65
N GLN A 124 -6.14 -19.21 21.30
CA GLN A 124 -6.14 -20.32 22.26
C GLN A 124 -4.79 -21.05 22.26
N GLY A 125 -4.49 -21.71 23.37
CA GLY A 125 -3.26 -22.49 23.56
C GLY A 125 -2.09 -21.64 24.02
N GLU A 126 -0.94 -22.29 24.20
CA GLU A 126 0.24 -21.74 24.85
C GLU A 126 1.42 -21.51 23.90
N ASN A 127 1.25 -21.82 22.60
CA ASN A 127 2.30 -21.59 21.61
C ASN A 127 2.31 -20.14 21.13
N TRP A 128 3.45 -19.69 20.58
CA TRP A 128 3.61 -18.36 20.02
C TRP A 128 3.97 -18.43 18.54
N TYR A 129 3.37 -17.52 17.76
CA TYR A 129 3.42 -17.53 16.32
C TYR A 129 3.76 -16.16 15.74
N LEU A 130 4.57 -16.13 14.70
CA LEU A 130 4.69 -14.97 13.82
C LEU A 130 3.54 -14.98 12.81
N ARG A 131 2.76 -13.90 12.76
CA ARG A 131 1.70 -13.71 11.76
C ARG A 131 1.97 -12.49 10.93
N SER A 132 1.74 -12.64 9.62
CA SER A 132 1.94 -11.55 8.67
C SER A 132 0.65 -10.80 8.39
N GLU A 133 0.81 -9.51 8.16
CA GLU A 133 -0.21 -8.62 7.62
C GLU A 133 0.42 -7.76 6.52
N TYR A 134 -0.40 -7.25 5.61
CA TYR A 134 0.10 -6.30 4.60
C TYR A 134 0.55 -5.00 5.25
N ARG A 135 1.71 -4.51 4.86
CA ARG A 135 2.17 -3.18 5.25
C ARG A 135 1.27 -2.11 4.64
N PRO A 136 0.98 -1.02 5.39
CA PRO A 136 0.18 0.10 4.85
C PRO A 136 0.74 0.68 3.55
N GLU A 137 2.06 0.71 3.41
CA GLU A 137 2.74 1.19 2.21
C GLU A 137 2.40 0.36 0.96
N THR A 138 2.11 -0.93 1.12
CA THR A 138 1.73 -1.80 0.01
C THR A 138 0.47 -1.28 -0.69
N MET A 139 -0.56 -0.87 0.09
CA MET A 139 -1.78 -0.29 -0.46
C MET A 139 -1.52 1.08 -1.10
N LEU A 140 -0.64 1.91 -0.50
CA LEU A 140 -0.29 3.21 -1.07
C LEU A 140 0.38 3.06 -2.44
N TYR A 141 1.34 2.14 -2.57
CA TYR A 141 1.99 1.89 -3.87
C TYR A 141 1.04 1.30 -4.91
N SER A 142 0.17 0.36 -4.50
CA SER A 142 -0.86 -0.18 -5.40
C SER A 142 -1.85 0.91 -5.84
N GLY A 143 -2.27 1.79 -4.93
CA GLY A 143 -3.22 2.85 -5.20
C GLY A 143 -2.68 4.00 -6.03
N LEU A 144 -1.37 4.29 -5.96
CA LEU A 144 -0.75 5.47 -6.57
C LEU A 144 -1.01 5.56 -8.07
N ALA A 145 -0.78 4.47 -8.81
CA ALA A 145 -1.01 4.45 -10.25
C ALA A 145 -2.48 4.72 -10.63
N SER A 146 -3.42 4.28 -9.78
CA SER A 146 -4.84 4.53 -9.96
C SER A 146 -5.20 6.00 -9.73
N VAL A 147 -4.62 6.61 -8.69
CA VAL A 147 -4.83 8.03 -8.34
C VAL A 147 -4.31 8.93 -9.45
N VAL A 148 -3.07 8.71 -9.91
CA VAL A 148 -2.44 9.45 -11.01
C VAL A 148 -3.26 9.34 -12.30
N ARG A 149 -3.62 8.10 -12.70
CA ARG A 149 -4.46 7.88 -13.90
C ARG A 149 -5.81 8.56 -13.80
N GLN A 150 -6.43 8.60 -12.61
CA GLN A 150 -7.69 9.29 -12.41
C GLN A 150 -7.55 10.80 -12.63
N GLY A 151 -6.44 11.39 -12.19
CA GLY A 151 -6.08 12.78 -12.47
C GLY A 151 -5.97 13.03 -13.98
N ASP A 152 -5.20 12.20 -14.68
CA ASP A 152 -5.04 12.30 -16.15
C ASP A 152 -6.38 12.29 -16.88
N ILE A 153 -7.25 11.33 -16.53
CA ILE A 153 -8.57 11.18 -17.16
C ILE A 153 -9.48 12.37 -16.84
N SER A 154 -9.43 12.90 -15.61
CA SER A 154 -10.27 14.04 -15.21
C SER A 154 -10.01 15.31 -16.03
N LEU A 155 -8.78 15.45 -16.54
CA LEU A 155 -8.37 16.57 -17.41
C LEU A 155 -8.78 16.41 -18.86
N LEU A 156 -8.94 15.20 -19.35
CA LEU A 156 -9.35 15.00 -20.75
C LEU A 156 -10.72 15.62 -20.96
N GLY A 157 -11.71 15.25 -20.13
CA GLY A 157 -13.08 15.65 -20.31
C GLY A 157 -13.57 15.25 -21.71
N ASN A 158 -14.77 15.68 -22.07
CA ASN A 158 -15.21 15.64 -23.47
C ASN A 158 -14.98 16.99 -24.16
N MET A 159 -15.11 17.01 -25.47
CA MET A 159 -14.98 18.20 -26.28
C MET A 159 -15.87 19.34 -25.79
N HIS A 160 -17.15 19.06 -25.47
CA HIS A 160 -18.10 20.05 -24.96
C HIS A 160 -17.70 20.65 -23.60
N GLN A 161 -17.12 19.84 -22.69
CA GLN A 161 -16.63 20.33 -21.40
C GLN A 161 -15.43 21.29 -21.57
N ARG A 162 -14.66 21.14 -22.64
CA ARG A 162 -13.52 22.03 -22.94
C ARG A 162 -13.98 23.29 -23.68
N MET A 163 -14.88 23.16 -24.62
CA MET A 163 -15.29 24.24 -25.53
C MET A 163 -16.61 24.91 -25.16
N GLY A 164 -17.36 24.37 -24.16
CA GLY A 164 -18.73 24.78 -23.87
C GLY A 164 -19.72 24.25 -24.92
N ASP A 165 -20.97 24.66 -24.79
CA ASP A 165 -22.07 24.23 -25.67
C ASP A 165 -22.11 24.96 -27.03
N GLU A 166 -21.06 25.70 -27.40
CA GLU A 166 -20.96 26.31 -28.73
C GLU A 166 -20.65 25.25 -29.79
N VAL A 167 -21.72 24.65 -30.31
CA VAL A 167 -21.71 23.53 -31.27
C VAL A 167 -21.39 23.99 -32.69
N LYS A 168 -21.26 25.28 -32.94
CA LYS A 168 -20.82 25.80 -34.25
C LYS A 168 -19.53 26.53 -34.09
N PRO A 169 -18.49 26.20 -34.89
CA PRO A 169 -17.34 27.08 -35.04
C PRO A 169 -17.84 28.34 -35.72
N GLY A 170 -18.50 29.21 -34.93
CA GLY A 170 -18.73 30.59 -35.33
C GLY A 170 -17.36 31.21 -35.52
N ILE A 171 -17.19 31.92 -36.62
CA ILE A 171 -16.02 32.74 -36.92
C ILE A 171 -16.07 33.95 -35.99
N ASP A 172 -15.94 33.71 -34.69
CA ASP A 172 -15.65 34.77 -33.74
C ASP A 172 -14.13 34.72 -33.54
N GLU A 173 -13.44 35.47 -34.38
CA GLU A 173 -11.99 35.55 -34.39
C GLU A 173 -11.40 36.08 -33.07
N ASP A 174 -12.26 36.57 -32.16
CA ASP A 174 -11.83 37.29 -30.96
C ASP A 174 -11.75 36.45 -29.70
N ASN A 175 -12.36 35.26 -29.62
CA ASN A 175 -12.36 34.41 -28.43
C ASN A 175 -11.53 33.14 -28.63
N ARG A 176 -10.20 33.28 -28.60
CA ARG A 176 -9.27 32.16 -28.74
C ARG A 176 -8.80 31.57 -27.43
N ALA A 177 -9.08 32.17 -26.30
CA ALA A 177 -8.67 31.69 -24.99
C ALA A 177 -9.87 31.15 -24.20
N TRP A 178 -9.66 30.08 -23.48
CA TRP A 178 -10.66 29.46 -22.63
C TRP A 178 -10.05 29.04 -21.28
N ALA A 179 -10.89 28.92 -20.27
CA ALA A 179 -10.53 28.40 -18.98
C ALA A 179 -11.67 27.56 -18.40
N ARG A 180 -11.33 26.49 -17.69
CA ARG A 180 -12.29 25.70 -16.94
C ARG A 180 -11.77 25.30 -15.57
N MET A 181 -12.70 25.13 -14.64
CA MET A 181 -12.44 24.49 -13.36
C MET A 181 -12.72 22.98 -13.47
N ILE A 182 -11.94 22.20 -12.77
CA ILE A 182 -12.07 20.76 -12.70
C ILE A 182 -12.40 20.40 -11.27
N GLY A 183 -13.44 19.61 -11.09
CA GLY A 183 -13.82 19.03 -9.82
C GLY A 183 -14.29 17.60 -10.05
N TYR A 184 -13.65 16.64 -9.37
CA TYR A 184 -14.02 15.24 -9.48
C TYR A 184 -13.91 14.57 -8.11
N SER A 185 -14.85 13.68 -7.81
CA SER A 185 -14.79 12.79 -6.66
C SER A 185 -15.12 11.38 -7.09
N GLY A 186 -14.29 10.41 -6.71
CA GLY A 186 -14.48 9.05 -7.13
C GLY A 186 -13.89 8.03 -6.17
N LYS A 187 -14.35 6.80 -6.34
CA LYS A 187 -13.80 5.63 -5.64
C LYS A 187 -13.37 4.58 -6.66
N THR A 188 -12.17 4.06 -6.50
CA THR A 188 -11.66 2.96 -7.31
C THR A 188 -11.32 1.79 -6.43
N LYS A 189 -11.74 0.61 -6.84
CA LYS A 189 -11.39 -0.67 -6.22
C LYS A 189 -10.43 -1.40 -7.14
N LEU A 190 -9.28 -1.80 -6.61
CA LEU A 190 -8.31 -2.61 -7.33
C LEU A 190 -8.53 -4.08 -6.98
N ASP A 191 -8.42 -4.96 -7.97
CA ASP A 191 -8.41 -6.40 -7.72
C ASP A 191 -6.98 -6.90 -7.52
N ASP A 192 -6.34 -6.36 -6.48
CA ASP A 192 -5.04 -6.80 -6.00
C ASP A 192 -5.18 -7.70 -4.76
N ALA A 193 -4.05 -8.22 -4.28
CA ALA A 193 -4.03 -9.13 -3.16
C ALA A 193 -4.52 -8.49 -1.85
N ALA A 194 -4.28 -7.19 -1.65
CA ALA A 194 -4.69 -6.42 -0.49
C ALA A 194 -6.14 -5.89 -0.60
N GLY A 195 -6.75 -5.93 -1.79
CA GLY A 195 -8.04 -5.33 -2.06
C GLY A 195 -8.00 -3.81 -1.91
N THR A 196 -6.99 -3.18 -2.50
CA THR A 196 -6.76 -1.73 -2.38
C THR A 196 -7.95 -0.95 -2.92
N GLN A 197 -8.42 -0.01 -2.14
CA GLN A 197 -9.46 0.94 -2.51
C GLN A 197 -8.95 2.35 -2.32
N THR A 198 -9.14 3.20 -3.34
CA THR A 198 -8.87 4.64 -3.28
C THR A 198 -10.17 5.42 -3.28
N SER A 199 -10.20 6.50 -2.51
CA SER A 199 -11.29 7.48 -2.50
C SER A 199 -10.65 8.85 -2.73
N SER A 200 -10.83 9.41 -3.92
CA SER A 200 -10.11 10.59 -4.38
C SER A 200 -11.02 11.79 -4.55
N HIS A 201 -10.51 12.95 -4.19
CA HIS A 201 -11.03 14.27 -4.52
C HIS A 201 -10.00 15.00 -5.36
N THR A 202 -10.41 15.47 -6.52
CA THR A 202 -9.56 16.18 -7.47
C THR A 202 -10.12 17.57 -7.69
N MET A 203 -9.28 18.57 -7.57
CA MET A 203 -9.60 19.95 -7.89
C MET A 203 -8.50 20.54 -8.79
N GLY A 204 -8.89 21.42 -9.71
CA GLY A 204 -7.91 22.04 -10.56
C GLY A 204 -8.46 23.10 -11.50
N ILE A 205 -7.54 23.67 -12.25
CA ILE A 205 -7.83 24.64 -13.29
C ILE A 205 -7.07 24.26 -14.57
N GLN A 206 -7.72 24.46 -15.68
CA GLN A 206 -7.16 24.30 -17.02
C GLN A 206 -7.41 25.55 -17.83
N VAL A 207 -6.37 26.05 -18.48
CA VAL A 207 -6.44 27.22 -19.37
C VAL A 207 -5.82 26.87 -20.71
N GLY A 208 -6.43 27.32 -21.79
CA GLY A 208 -5.96 27.02 -23.13
C GLY A 208 -6.24 28.12 -24.14
N VAL A 209 -5.66 27.98 -25.30
CA VAL A 209 -5.80 28.89 -26.41
C VAL A 209 -5.92 28.12 -27.72
N ASP A 210 -6.88 28.52 -28.56
CA ASP A 210 -6.96 28.04 -29.95
C ASP A 210 -5.90 28.77 -30.79
N MET A 211 -4.97 28.01 -31.31
CA MET A 211 -3.91 28.53 -32.20
C MET A 211 -4.34 28.54 -33.67
N TYR A 212 -5.25 27.64 -34.00
CA TYR A 212 -5.84 27.52 -35.32
C TYR A 212 -7.32 27.22 -35.23
N ALA A 213 -8.15 27.96 -35.93
CA ALA A 213 -9.58 27.75 -36.01
C ALA A 213 -10.09 28.12 -37.41
N ASN A 214 -10.94 27.25 -37.99
CA ASN A 214 -11.76 27.50 -39.16
C ASN A 214 -13.08 26.73 -39.08
N GLU A 215 -13.88 26.73 -40.12
CA GLU A 215 -15.21 26.06 -40.15
C GLU A 215 -15.18 24.58 -39.80
N SER A 216 -14.06 23.89 -40.05
CA SER A 216 -13.93 22.44 -39.91
C SER A 216 -12.90 22.00 -38.88
N TRP A 217 -12.04 22.90 -38.41
CA TRP A 217 -10.96 22.56 -37.48
C TRP A 217 -10.77 23.57 -36.39
N LYS A 218 -10.53 23.06 -35.19
CA LYS A 218 -9.93 23.82 -34.08
C LYS A 218 -8.72 23.05 -33.54
N ALA A 219 -7.61 23.74 -33.35
CA ALA A 219 -6.43 23.15 -32.74
C ALA A 219 -5.76 24.16 -31.81
N GLY A 220 -5.29 23.68 -30.68
CA GLY A 220 -4.73 24.56 -29.66
C GLY A 220 -3.89 23.84 -28.64
N MET A 221 -3.47 24.61 -27.65
CA MET A 221 -2.68 24.10 -26.52
C MET A 221 -3.31 24.56 -25.20
N TYR A 222 -2.99 23.83 -24.14
CA TYR A 222 -3.42 24.18 -22.80
C TYR A 222 -2.36 23.83 -21.74
N THR A 223 -2.53 24.43 -20.59
CA THR A 223 -1.83 24.01 -19.37
C THR A 223 -2.83 23.82 -18.24
N SER A 224 -2.49 22.99 -17.27
CA SER A 224 -3.36 22.68 -16.14
C SER A 224 -2.57 22.43 -14.87
N ILE A 225 -3.18 22.73 -13.75
CA ILE A 225 -2.74 22.31 -12.42
C ILE A 225 -3.86 21.52 -11.77
N LEU A 226 -3.49 20.39 -11.17
CA LEU A 226 -4.39 19.58 -10.35
C LEU A 226 -3.82 19.38 -8.96
N ASP A 227 -4.71 19.37 -8.01
CA ASP A 227 -4.51 18.89 -6.65
C ASP A 227 -5.43 17.69 -6.42
N ILE A 228 -4.87 16.56 -6.01
CA ILE A 228 -5.58 15.31 -5.81
C ILE A 228 -5.30 14.82 -4.40
N ASP A 229 -6.34 14.76 -3.58
CA ASP A 229 -6.32 14.19 -2.24
C ASP A 229 -7.01 12.82 -2.26
N SER A 230 -6.32 11.78 -1.84
CA SER A 230 -6.83 10.41 -1.91
C SER A 230 -6.58 9.65 -0.62
N ASN A 231 -7.65 9.14 -0.03
CA ASN A 231 -7.58 8.16 1.04
C ASN A 231 -7.51 6.74 0.46
N VAL A 232 -6.55 5.97 0.94
CA VAL A 232 -6.27 4.61 0.48
C VAL A 232 -6.43 3.63 1.64
N LYS A 233 -7.11 2.52 1.40
CA LYS A 233 -7.28 1.45 2.39
C LYS A 233 -7.28 0.06 1.75
N GLY A 234 -6.88 -0.95 2.51
CA GLY A 234 -7.10 -2.34 2.19
C GLY A 234 -8.50 -2.80 2.58
N THR A 235 -9.06 -3.77 1.85
CA THR A 235 -10.40 -4.34 2.09
C THR A 235 -10.43 -5.85 2.20
N LYS A 236 -9.30 -6.53 1.97
CA LYS A 236 -9.15 -7.99 2.12
C LYS A 236 -8.46 -8.31 3.45
N THR A 237 -8.67 -9.51 3.95
CA THR A 237 -8.07 -10.02 5.19
C THR A 237 -6.56 -9.78 5.23
N GLY A 238 -6.05 -9.32 6.37
CA GLY A 238 -4.65 -8.96 6.57
C GLY A 238 -4.27 -7.57 6.05
N SER A 239 -5.22 -6.84 5.46
CA SER A 239 -5.03 -5.45 5.02
C SER A 239 -6.15 -4.52 5.49
N ASP A 240 -7.15 -5.05 6.20
CA ASP A 240 -8.38 -4.36 6.58
C ASP A 240 -8.11 -3.04 7.33
N GLY A 241 -8.59 -1.94 6.73
CA GLY A 241 -8.43 -0.61 7.28
C GLY A 241 -7.01 -0.03 7.22
N LYS A 242 -6.01 -0.79 6.78
CA LYS A 242 -4.64 -0.29 6.56
C LYS A 242 -4.57 0.50 5.25
N GLY A 243 -3.56 1.34 5.16
CA GLY A 243 -3.34 2.21 4.00
C GLY A 243 -2.84 3.58 4.45
N GLY A 244 -3.49 4.65 4.03
CA GLY A 244 -3.07 6.02 4.36
C GLY A 244 -3.58 7.03 3.34
N ASN A 245 -2.82 8.11 3.16
CA ASN A 245 -3.18 9.18 2.24
C ASN A 245 -2.13 9.35 1.13
N ILE A 246 -2.61 9.73 -0.05
CA ILE A 246 -1.82 10.17 -1.19
C ILE A 246 -2.29 11.57 -1.55
N ASP A 247 -1.38 12.55 -1.46
CA ASP A 247 -1.58 13.92 -1.91
C ASP A 247 -0.75 14.10 -3.17
N ASP A 248 -1.38 14.29 -4.33
CA ASP A 248 -0.70 14.45 -5.61
C ASP A 248 -0.94 15.84 -6.19
N ASN A 249 0.16 16.56 -6.41
CA ASN A 249 0.17 17.84 -7.09
C ASN A 249 0.73 17.64 -8.49
N ALA A 250 -0.08 17.95 -9.50
CA ALA A 250 0.28 17.70 -10.87
C ALA A 250 0.19 18.95 -11.75
N PHE A 251 1.15 19.07 -12.66
CA PHE A 251 1.20 20.08 -13.70
C PHE A 251 1.15 19.42 -15.07
N TYR A 252 0.32 19.96 -15.96
CA TYR A 252 0.14 19.42 -17.29
C TYR A 252 0.34 20.47 -18.38
N VAL A 253 0.84 19.97 -19.51
CA VAL A 253 0.77 20.66 -20.80
C VAL A 253 0.15 19.70 -21.82
N GLY A 254 -0.71 20.23 -22.68
CA GLY A 254 -1.38 19.41 -23.68
C GLY A 254 -1.70 20.19 -24.94
N GLY A 255 -1.98 19.43 -25.99
CA GLY A 255 -2.48 19.93 -27.26
C GLY A 255 -3.73 19.18 -27.66
N TYR A 256 -4.55 19.83 -28.43
CA TYR A 256 -5.76 19.24 -29.03
C TYR A 256 -5.96 19.63 -30.45
N ALA A 257 -6.65 18.75 -31.20
CA ALA A 257 -7.10 19.00 -32.56
C ALA A 257 -8.48 18.37 -32.75
N THR A 258 -9.48 19.20 -33.00
CA THR A 258 -10.86 18.82 -33.19
C THR A 258 -11.28 19.09 -34.62
N TRP A 259 -11.77 18.06 -35.31
CA TRP A 259 -12.38 18.17 -36.65
C TRP A 259 -13.91 18.13 -36.54
N PHE A 260 -14.58 18.99 -37.32
CA PHE A 260 -16.04 19.06 -37.39
C PHE A 260 -16.49 18.79 -38.84
N SER A 261 -17.53 18.00 -38.98
CA SER A 261 -18.23 17.83 -40.25
C SER A 261 -19.45 18.74 -40.36
N GLY A 262 -19.92 18.98 -41.59
CA GLY A 262 -21.11 19.83 -41.84
C GLY A 262 -22.43 19.27 -41.31
N ASP A 263 -22.49 17.98 -40.95
CA ASP A 263 -23.67 17.32 -40.38
C ASP A 263 -23.64 17.19 -38.84
N GLY A 264 -22.68 17.83 -38.20
CA GLY A 264 -22.57 17.90 -36.74
C GLY A 264 -21.72 16.80 -36.10
N MET A 265 -21.10 15.92 -36.89
CA MET A 265 -20.10 14.99 -36.31
C MET A 265 -18.80 15.70 -35.98
N TYR A 266 -18.10 15.21 -34.98
CA TYR A 266 -16.76 15.66 -34.62
C TYR A 266 -15.83 14.53 -34.27
N VAL A 267 -14.53 14.78 -34.45
CA VAL A 267 -13.45 13.95 -33.97
C VAL A 267 -12.49 14.83 -33.19
N ASP A 268 -12.36 14.57 -31.89
CA ASP A 268 -11.47 15.33 -31.00
C ASP A 268 -10.28 14.46 -30.57
N ASN A 269 -9.07 14.97 -30.80
CA ASN A 269 -7.84 14.31 -30.38
C ASN A 269 -7.13 15.17 -29.36
N VAL A 270 -6.70 14.57 -28.27
CA VAL A 270 -5.95 15.23 -27.20
C VAL A 270 -4.69 14.45 -26.91
N LEU A 271 -3.59 15.15 -26.75
CA LEU A 271 -2.34 14.62 -26.24
C LEU A 271 -1.85 15.50 -25.09
N GLN A 272 -1.60 14.90 -23.93
CA GLN A 272 -1.11 15.63 -22.77
C GLN A 272 0.06 14.93 -22.10
N TYR A 273 0.94 15.74 -21.52
CA TYR A 273 2.04 15.33 -20.66
C TYR A 273 1.80 15.89 -19.26
N GLY A 274 1.87 15.02 -18.26
CA GLY A 274 1.72 15.34 -16.85
C GLY A 274 3.02 15.13 -16.07
N ASN A 275 3.32 16.04 -15.14
CA ASN A 275 4.36 15.89 -14.14
C ASN A 275 3.73 15.87 -12.77
N HIS A 276 3.96 14.79 -12.02
CA HIS A 276 3.34 14.48 -10.74
C HIS A 276 4.35 14.54 -9.59
N LYS A 277 3.89 15.09 -8.48
CA LYS A 277 4.59 15.04 -7.20
C LYS A 277 3.63 14.54 -6.14
N SER A 278 3.70 13.25 -5.86
CA SER A 278 2.82 12.54 -4.93
C SER A 278 3.51 12.37 -3.58
N ARG A 279 2.87 12.84 -2.52
CA ARG A 279 3.26 12.60 -1.13
C ARG A 279 2.43 11.45 -0.57
N LEU A 280 3.10 10.43 -0.06
CA LEU A 280 2.49 9.24 0.51
C LEU A 280 2.70 9.23 2.02
N ALA A 281 1.63 9.11 2.79
CA ALA A 281 1.63 9.03 4.24
C ALA A 281 0.93 7.75 4.69
N ALA A 282 1.69 6.78 5.20
CA ALA A 282 1.16 5.50 5.66
C ALA A 282 0.53 5.61 7.05
N THR A 283 -0.58 4.91 7.26
CA THR A 283 -1.23 4.83 8.58
C THR A 283 -0.29 4.16 9.59
N GLY A 284 -0.16 4.75 10.77
CA GLY A 284 0.70 4.22 11.84
C GLY A 284 2.20 4.52 11.66
N ASN A 285 2.58 5.25 10.60
CA ASN A 285 3.93 5.72 10.39
C ASN A 285 3.94 7.26 10.50
N ASN A 286 4.84 7.82 11.30
CA ASN A 286 4.95 9.28 11.46
C ASN A 286 5.67 9.96 10.29
N GLY A 287 6.14 9.20 9.31
CA GLY A 287 6.84 9.69 8.13
C GLY A 287 5.95 9.77 6.89
N SER A 288 6.38 10.58 5.95
CA SER A 288 5.84 10.58 4.58
C SER A 288 6.98 10.61 3.58
N TYR A 289 6.77 10.01 2.42
CA TYR A 289 7.74 10.05 1.33
C TYR A 289 7.12 10.65 0.09
N THR A 290 7.97 11.27 -0.73
CA THR A 290 7.56 11.89 -1.98
C THR A 290 8.04 11.05 -3.15
N VAL A 291 7.10 10.69 -4.01
CA VAL A 291 7.34 10.05 -5.30
C VAL A 291 7.12 11.09 -6.40
N ARG A 292 7.95 11.06 -7.44
CA ARG A 292 7.76 11.88 -8.63
C ARG A 292 7.63 10.98 -9.83
N GLY A 293 6.74 11.36 -10.75
CA GLY A 293 6.49 10.62 -11.96
C GLY A 293 5.99 11.51 -13.08
N ASN A 294 6.00 10.96 -14.29
CA ASN A 294 5.48 11.65 -15.46
C ASN A 294 4.47 10.73 -16.16
N THR A 295 3.48 11.34 -16.78
CA THR A 295 2.48 10.63 -17.59
C THR A 295 2.43 11.20 -18.99
N LEU A 296 2.07 10.36 -19.95
CA LEU A 296 1.71 10.74 -21.30
C LEU A 296 0.36 10.11 -21.61
N THR A 297 -0.62 10.95 -21.90
CA THR A 297 -1.99 10.51 -22.14
C THR A 297 -2.46 10.98 -23.48
N ALA A 298 -3.01 10.07 -24.27
CA ALA A 298 -3.66 10.37 -25.55
C ALA A 298 -5.14 9.96 -25.48
N SER A 299 -6.00 10.76 -26.10
CA SER A 299 -7.44 10.48 -26.22
C SER A 299 -7.92 10.80 -27.61
N THR A 300 -8.86 10.00 -28.09
CA THR A 300 -9.64 10.29 -29.29
C THR A 300 -11.12 10.12 -28.94
N GLU A 301 -11.92 11.14 -29.19
CA GLU A 301 -13.37 11.14 -28.99
C GLU A 301 -14.05 11.34 -30.32
N VAL A 302 -15.11 10.60 -30.57
CA VAL A 302 -15.99 10.79 -31.73
C VAL A 302 -17.41 11.02 -31.21
N GLY A 303 -18.06 12.07 -31.71
CA GLY A 303 -19.39 12.41 -31.27
C GLY A 303 -20.21 13.11 -32.37
N LYS A 304 -21.46 13.43 -32.02
CA LYS A 304 -22.41 14.15 -32.90
C LYS A 304 -23.33 15.02 -32.04
#